data_c8a9ee7bb68e0738cb077537ab950011
#
_entry.id   c8a9ee7bb68e0738cb077537ab950011
#
_cell.length_a   1.000
_cell.length_b   1.000
_cell.length_c   1.000
_cell.angle_alpha   90.00
_cell.angle_beta   90.00
_cell.angle_gamma   90.00
#
_symmetry.space_group_name_H-M   'P 1'
#
loop_
_entity.id
_entity.type
_entity.pdbx_description
1 polymer ?
#
loop_
_entity_poly.entity_id
_entity_poly.type
_entity_poly.pdbx_seq_one_letter_code
_entity_poly.pdbx_strand_id
1 'polypeptide(L)'
;MTTDGLTEVTLARVWQEGLLAGEMRTVDGRRLRVIYRGVWTHADGPDFRDAMIELDGALVQGAVELHLRASDWQRHRHQQDPNYDAVVLHAVLDDDLPQPVVGPRGLPIATVRLRDDLGRSLGGLARGG
;
A
#
# COMPACT_ATOMS: atom_id res chain seq x y z
N MET A 1 -3.78 -13.07 -16.46
CA MET A 1 -2.37 -12.72 -16.28
C MET A 1 -1.95 -12.89 -14.84
N THR A 2 -0.89 -13.60 -14.62
CA THR A 2 -0.42 -13.83 -13.27
C THR A 2 0.34 -12.60 -12.75
N THR A 3 0.52 -12.54 -11.45
CA THR A 3 1.31 -11.52 -10.79
C THR A 3 2.71 -12.05 -10.49
N ASP A 4 3.27 -12.85 -11.39
CA ASP A 4 4.61 -13.42 -11.27
C ASP A 4 4.77 -14.28 -10.01
N GLY A 5 3.69 -14.98 -9.63
CA GLY A 5 3.68 -15.82 -8.43
C GLY A 5 3.53 -15.06 -7.12
N LEU A 6 3.41 -13.74 -7.17
CA LEU A 6 3.22 -12.94 -5.95
C LEU A 6 1.81 -13.12 -5.41
N THR A 7 1.70 -13.08 -4.08
CA THR A 7 0.43 -13.13 -3.37
C THR A 7 0.32 -11.93 -2.45
N GLU A 8 -0.87 -11.68 -1.95
CA GLU A 8 -1.06 -10.60 -0.97
C GLU A 8 -0.25 -10.85 0.30
N VAL A 9 -0.12 -12.11 0.71
CA VAL A 9 0.71 -12.44 1.87
C VAL A 9 2.17 -12.07 1.60
N THR A 10 2.67 -12.33 0.40
CA THR A 10 4.03 -11.96 0.03
C THR A 10 4.20 -10.44 0.09
N LEU A 11 3.23 -9.69 -0.43
CA LEU A 11 3.28 -8.23 -0.34
C LEU A 11 3.29 -7.76 1.11
N ALA A 12 2.47 -8.38 1.96
CA ALA A 12 2.43 -8.03 3.36
C ALA A 12 3.78 -8.29 4.04
N ARG A 13 4.47 -9.37 3.69
CA ARG A 13 5.81 -9.65 4.21
C ARG A 13 6.82 -8.61 3.74
N VAL A 14 6.76 -8.23 2.46
CA VAL A 14 7.65 -7.19 1.93
C VAL A 14 7.44 -5.88 2.68
N TRP A 15 6.18 -5.51 2.92
CA TRP A 15 5.85 -4.32 3.70
C TRP A 15 6.38 -4.43 5.13
N GLN A 16 6.09 -5.55 5.78
CA GLN A 16 6.47 -5.80 7.18
C GLN A 16 7.99 -5.73 7.37
N GLU A 17 8.75 -6.25 6.43
CA GLU A 17 10.20 -6.33 6.56
C GLU A 17 10.91 -5.07 6.07
N GLY A 18 10.17 -4.09 5.57
CA GLY A 18 10.74 -2.82 5.14
C GLY A 18 11.65 -2.93 3.93
N LEU A 19 11.35 -3.84 3.02
CA LEU A 19 12.18 -4.09 1.84
C LEU A 19 11.97 -3.08 0.72
N LEU A 20 11.05 -2.13 0.90
CA LEU A 20 10.76 -1.12 -0.12
C LEU A 20 11.73 0.05 0.01
N ALA A 21 11.92 0.78 -1.10
CA ALA A 21 12.79 1.95 -1.11
C ALA A 21 12.34 2.97 -0.07
N GLY A 22 13.29 3.76 0.45
CA GLY A 22 12.98 4.72 1.51
C GLY A 22 12.00 5.80 1.09
N GLU A 23 12.11 6.31 -0.13
CA GLU A 23 11.17 7.29 -0.64
C GLU A 23 10.47 6.76 -1.87
N MET A 24 9.14 6.85 -1.86
CA MET A 24 8.29 6.39 -2.94
C MET A 24 7.43 7.56 -3.43
N ARG A 25 6.68 7.33 -4.51
CA ARG A 25 5.71 8.30 -5.03
C ARG A 25 4.35 7.66 -5.08
N THR A 26 3.34 8.39 -4.64
CA THR A 26 1.96 7.96 -4.87
C THR A 26 1.63 8.09 -6.35
N VAL A 27 0.53 7.46 -6.77
CA VAL A 27 0.12 7.50 -8.18
C VAL A 27 -0.22 8.92 -8.65
N ASP A 28 -0.56 9.82 -7.72
CA ASP A 28 -0.82 11.23 -8.04
C ASP A 28 0.41 12.13 -7.81
N GLY A 29 1.59 11.54 -7.62
CA GLY A 29 2.85 12.26 -7.64
C GLY A 29 3.35 12.78 -6.31
N ARG A 30 2.67 12.50 -5.21
CA ARG A 30 3.14 12.95 -3.89
C ARG A 30 4.29 12.10 -3.39
N ARG A 31 5.21 12.72 -2.65
CA ARG A 31 6.30 11.97 -2.02
C ARG A 31 5.75 11.20 -0.83
N LEU A 32 6.19 9.96 -0.72
CA LEU A 32 5.74 9.05 0.34
C LEU A 32 6.94 8.43 1.02
N ARG A 33 6.97 8.51 2.34
CA ARG A 33 7.94 7.78 3.16
C ARG A 33 7.20 7.03 4.24
N VAL A 34 7.62 5.80 4.51
CA VAL A 34 7.06 5.00 5.59
C VAL A 34 7.92 5.25 6.83
N ILE A 35 7.36 5.92 7.82
CA ILE A 35 8.06 6.20 9.08
C ILE A 35 7.94 5.00 10.02
N TYR A 36 6.75 4.45 10.11
CA TYR A 36 6.47 3.23 10.88
C TYR A 36 5.46 2.41 10.10
N ARG A 37 5.79 1.17 9.82
CA ARG A 37 4.99 0.33 8.92
C ARG A 37 3.68 -0.16 9.52
N GLY A 38 3.49 -0.02 10.84
CA GLY A 38 2.31 -0.49 11.50
C GLY A 38 2.43 -1.91 12.00
N VAL A 39 1.34 -2.39 12.56
CA VAL A 39 1.24 -3.75 13.10
C VAL A 39 0.43 -4.59 12.12
N TRP A 40 1.02 -5.69 11.66
CA TRP A 40 0.32 -6.64 10.78
C TRP A 40 -0.78 -7.34 11.57
N THR A 41 -2.03 -7.16 11.15
CA THR A 41 -3.16 -7.62 11.95
C THR A 41 -3.41 -9.13 11.81
N HIS A 42 -3.12 -9.71 10.63
CA HIS A 42 -3.43 -11.10 10.32
C HIS A 42 -4.90 -11.44 10.50
N ALA A 43 -5.80 -10.45 10.39
CA ALA A 43 -7.21 -10.63 10.70
C ALA A 43 -8.06 -9.82 9.72
N ASP A 44 -9.37 -9.84 9.92
CA ASP A 44 -10.28 -9.02 9.13
C ASP A 44 -9.97 -7.54 9.32
N GLY A 45 -10.29 -6.75 8.33
CA GLY A 45 -9.97 -5.33 8.32
C GLY A 45 -8.67 -5.04 7.60
N PRO A 46 -8.15 -3.82 7.68
CA PRO A 46 -6.92 -3.45 7.00
C PRO A 46 -5.73 -4.31 7.42
N ASP A 47 -4.81 -4.53 6.50
CA ASP A 47 -3.67 -5.43 6.73
C ASP A 47 -2.75 -4.95 7.83
N PHE A 48 -2.47 -3.64 7.89
CA PHE A 48 -1.64 -3.05 8.93
C PHE A 48 -2.40 -1.92 9.59
N ARG A 49 -2.30 -1.82 10.91
CA ARG A 49 -2.90 -0.73 11.69
C ARG A 49 -1.81 0.11 12.33
N ASP A 50 -2.18 1.33 12.68
CA ASP A 50 -1.31 2.25 13.43
C ASP A 50 0.00 2.54 12.71
N ALA A 51 -0.01 2.56 11.39
CA ALA A 51 1.15 2.97 10.61
C ALA A 51 1.33 4.48 10.66
N MET A 52 2.56 4.93 10.45
CA MET A 52 2.86 6.35 10.31
C MET A 52 3.57 6.55 8.98
N ILE A 53 3.00 7.38 8.14
CA ILE A 53 3.59 7.72 6.84
C ILE A 53 3.77 9.22 6.75
N GLU A 54 4.64 9.63 5.83
CA GLU A 54 4.84 11.04 5.51
C GLU A 54 4.45 11.25 4.05
N LEU A 55 3.48 12.13 3.83
CA LEU A 55 3.03 12.49 2.48
C LEU A 55 3.36 13.96 2.25
N ASP A 56 4.24 14.22 1.28
CA ASP A 56 4.70 15.58 0.97
C ASP A 56 5.11 16.36 2.22
N GLY A 57 5.77 15.68 3.15
CA GLY A 57 6.26 16.30 4.38
C GLY A 57 5.27 16.30 5.54
N ALA A 58 4.03 15.90 5.32
CA ALA A 58 3.02 15.86 6.39
C ALA A 58 2.93 14.46 6.98
N LEU A 59 2.98 14.36 8.29
CA LEU A 59 2.83 13.07 8.97
C LEU A 59 1.35 12.69 9.02
N VAL A 60 1.07 11.44 8.65
CA VAL A 60 -0.28 10.89 8.63
C VAL A 60 -0.25 9.53 9.31
N GLN A 61 -1.11 9.33 10.29
CA GLN A 61 -1.21 8.06 11.00
C GLN A 61 -2.51 7.35 10.61
N GLY A 62 -2.43 6.04 10.40
CA GLY A 62 -3.62 5.26 10.11
C GLY A 62 -3.27 3.87 9.64
N ALA A 63 -4.24 3.23 9.00
CA ALA A 63 -4.08 1.86 8.53
C ALA A 63 -3.58 1.82 7.09
N VAL A 64 -2.98 0.70 6.72
CA VAL A 64 -2.51 0.43 5.36
C VAL A 64 -3.19 -0.85 4.88
N GLU A 65 -3.74 -0.79 3.67
CA GLU A 65 -4.32 -1.95 3.00
C GLU A 65 -3.46 -2.31 1.80
N LEU A 66 -3.18 -3.60 1.63
CA LEU A 66 -2.36 -4.12 0.54
C LEU A 66 -3.23 -4.96 -0.39
N HIS A 67 -3.07 -4.77 -1.69
CA HIS A 67 -3.74 -5.58 -2.70
C HIS A 67 -2.81 -5.86 -3.87
N LEU A 68 -3.06 -6.95 -4.58
CA LEU A 68 -2.34 -7.21 -5.83
C LEU A 68 -2.79 -6.22 -6.90
N ARG A 69 -4.07 -5.85 -6.94
CA ARG A 69 -4.61 -4.88 -7.88
C ARG A 69 -5.45 -3.86 -7.14
N ALA A 70 -5.42 -2.62 -7.62
CA ALA A 70 -6.21 -1.56 -7.01
C ALA A 70 -7.71 -1.88 -7.01
N SER A 71 -8.20 -2.54 -8.06
CA SER A 71 -9.62 -2.89 -8.16
C SER A 71 -10.09 -3.89 -7.10
N ASP A 72 -9.18 -4.56 -6.42
CA ASP A 72 -9.54 -5.46 -5.33
C ASP A 72 -10.23 -4.72 -4.19
N TRP A 73 -9.91 -3.44 -3.99
CA TRP A 73 -10.59 -2.60 -3.01
C TRP A 73 -12.10 -2.61 -3.23
N GLN A 74 -12.52 -2.37 -4.48
CA GLN A 74 -13.94 -2.32 -4.83
C GLN A 74 -14.57 -3.71 -4.84
N ARG A 75 -13.82 -4.71 -5.30
CA ARG A 75 -14.31 -6.09 -5.34
C ARG A 75 -14.63 -6.61 -3.95
N HIS A 76 -13.85 -6.21 -2.94
CA HIS A 76 -14.07 -6.59 -1.56
C HIS A 76 -14.98 -5.62 -0.81
N ARG A 77 -15.51 -4.61 -1.53
CA ARG A 77 -16.46 -3.63 -0.99
C ARG A 77 -15.90 -2.85 0.20
N HIS A 78 -14.60 -2.57 0.19
CA HIS A 78 -13.99 -1.80 1.27
C HIS A 78 -14.54 -0.37 1.34
N GLN A 79 -15.00 0.18 0.23
CA GLN A 79 -15.60 1.50 0.19
C GLN A 79 -16.90 1.60 0.99
N GLN A 80 -17.46 0.47 1.41
CA GLN A 80 -18.70 0.41 2.18
C GLN A 80 -18.49 -0.14 3.60
N ASP A 81 -17.25 -0.44 3.97
CA ASP A 81 -16.94 -1.12 5.22
C ASP A 81 -16.31 -0.14 6.20
N PRO A 82 -17.01 0.18 7.31
CA PRO A 82 -16.46 1.12 8.31
C PRO A 82 -15.13 0.66 8.91
N ASN A 83 -14.80 -0.63 8.86
CA ASN A 83 -13.51 -1.11 9.34
C ASN A 83 -12.35 -0.52 8.53
N TYR A 84 -12.61 0.04 7.35
CA TYR A 84 -11.60 0.64 6.48
C TYR A 84 -11.57 2.16 6.58
N ASP A 85 -12.29 2.75 7.53
CA ASP A 85 -12.31 4.22 7.73
C ASP A 85 -10.93 4.78 8.04
N ALA A 86 -10.10 4.01 8.73
CA ALA A 86 -8.78 4.48 9.17
C ALA A 86 -7.69 4.30 8.11
N VAL A 87 -8.01 3.75 6.93
CA VAL A 87 -7.00 3.51 5.89
C VAL A 87 -6.53 4.85 5.33
N VAL A 88 -5.22 5.08 5.41
CA VAL A 88 -4.58 6.30 4.89
C VAL A 88 -3.72 6.00 3.67
N LEU A 89 -3.44 4.73 3.39
CA LEU A 89 -2.62 4.32 2.26
C LEU A 89 -3.12 3.00 1.69
N HIS A 90 -3.33 2.99 0.39
CA HIS A 90 -3.65 1.79 -0.38
C HIS A 90 -2.39 1.42 -1.18
N ALA A 91 -1.71 0.37 -0.76
CA ALA A 91 -0.47 -0.06 -1.41
C ALA A 91 -0.78 -1.25 -2.31
N VAL A 92 -0.62 -1.06 -3.61
CA VAL A 92 -1.02 -2.07 -4.61
C VAL A 92 0.19 -2.48 -5.44
N LEU A 93 0.22 -3.75 -5.83
CA LEU A 93 1.27 -4.18 -6.77
C LEU A 93 1.07 -3.48 -8.10
N ASP A 94 -0.14 -3.53 -8.65
CA ASP A 94 -0.49 -2.91 -9.92
C ASP A 94 -1.73 -2.03 -9.76
N ASP A 95 -1.68 -0.85 -10.36
CA ASP A 95 -2.80 0.08 -10.32
C ASP A 95 -3.59 -0.03 -11.63
N ASP A 96 -4.70 -0.74 -11.57
CA ASP A 96 -5.56 -1.03 -12.72
C ASP A 96 -6.81 -0.13 -12.77
N LEU A 97 -6.80 0.98 -12.03
CA LEU A 97 -7.93 1.91 -12.01
C LEU A 97 -7.52 3.29 -12.50
N PRO A 98 -8.43 4.02 -13.18
CA PRO A 98 -8.12 5.37 -13.65
C PRO A 98 -8.08 6.41 -12.53
N GLN A 99 -8.70 6.13 -11.38
CA GLN A 99 -8.76 7.04 -10.25
C GLN A 99 -8.47 6.30 -8.96
N PRO A 100 -7.91 6.97 -7.94
CA PRO A 100 -7.74 6.35 -6.63
C PRO A 100 -9.07 5.86 -6.08
N VAL A 101 -9.01 4.80 -5.27
CA VAL A 101 -10.20 4.32 -4.58
C VAL A 101 -10.64 5.32 -3.52
N VAL A 102 -11.91 5.25 -3.15
CA VAL A 102 -12.45 6.07 -2.06
C VAL A 102 -12.72 5.20 -0.86
N GLY A 103 -12.51 5.76 0.32
CA GLY A 103 -12.85 5.10 1.57
C GLY A 103 -14.34 5.19 1.87
N PRO A 104 -14.76 4.58 3.01
CA PRO A 104 -16.19 4.59 3.39
C PRO A 104 -16.77 5.98 3.58
N ARG A 105 -15.92 6.98 3.83
CA ARG A 105 -16.37 8.38 3.97
C ARG A 105 -16.43 9.12 2.64
N GLY A 106 -16.13 8.45 1.53
CA GLY A 106 -16.18 9.06 0.21
C GLY A 106 -14.97 9.89 -0.17
N LEU A 107 -13.90 9.84 0.61
CA LEU A 107 -12.66 10.59 0.33
C LEU A 107 -11.65 9.69 -0.38
N PRO A 108 -10.90 10.25 -1.34
CA PRO A 108 -9.86 9.46 -2.03
C PRO A 108 -8.77 9.02 -1.05
N ILE A 109 -8.23 7.83 -1.29
CA ILE A 109 -7.15 7.29 -0.47
C ILE A 109 -5.86 7.33 -1.29
N ALA A 110 -4.78 7.83 -0.66
CA ALA A 110 -3.47 7.85 -1.28
C ALA A 110 -3.10 6.42 -1.71
N THR A 111 -2.61 6.27 -2.94
CA THR A 111 -2.29 4.97 -3.52
C THR A 111 -0.84 4.96 -3.97
N VAL A 112 -0.12 3.90 -3.65
CA VAL A 112 1.24 3.69 -4.14
C VAL A 112 1.29 2.37 -4.91
N ARG A 113 1.97 2.39 -6.07
CA ARG A 113 2.17 1.19 -6.88
C ARG A 113 3.53 0.61 -6.54
N LEU A 114 3.51 -0.60 -5.99
CA LEU A 114 4.71 -1.21 -5.43
C LEU A 114 5.61 -1.88 -6.46
N ARG A 115 5.09 -2.21 -7.65
CA ARG A 115 5.87 -2.94 -8.65
C ARG A 115 7.18 -2.24 -8.98
N ASP A 116 7.13 -0.93 -9.20
CA ASP A 116 8.34 -0.18 -9.56
C ASP A 116 9.34 -0.15 -8.39
N ASP A 117 8.83 0.02 -7.18
CA ASP A 117 9.67 0.09 -5.98
C ASP A 117 10.27 -1.28 -5.65
N LEU A 118 9.52 -2.35 -5.83
CA LEU A 118 10.04 -3.70 -5.68
C LEU A 118 11.15 -3.96 -6.68
N GLY A 119 10.95 -3.57 -7.95
CA GLY A 119 11.95 -3.74 -8.97
C GLY A 119 13.25 -3.04 -8.62
N ARG A 120 13.18 -1.80 -8.14
CA ARG A 120 14.38 -1.06 -7.74
C ARG A 120 15.06 -1.72 -6.54
N SER A 121 14.30 -2.09 -5.53
CA SER A 121 14.85 -2.71 -4.32
C SER A 121 15.52 -4.04 -4.61
N LEU A 122 14.84 -4.91 -5.37
CA LEU A 122 15.39 -6.22 -5.73
C LEU A 122 16.57 -6.08 -6.67
N GLY A 123 16.48 -5.16 -7.63
CA GLY A 123 17.60 -4.89 -8.53
C GLY A 123 18.82 -4.39 -7.78
N GLY A 124 18.63 -3.52 -6.79
CA GLY A 124 19.71 -3.05 -5.95
C GLY A 124 20.36 -4.17 -5.16
N LEU A 125 19.57 -5.07 -4.60
CA LEU A 125 20.08 -6.23 -3.88
C LEU A 125 20.88 -7.14 -4.82
N ALA A 126 20.37 -7.40 -6.02
CA ALA A 126 21.05 -8.25 -6.97
C ALA A 126 22.40 -7.66 -7.39
N ARG A 127 22.46 -6.35 -7.57
CA ARG A 127 23.71 -5.68 -8.00
C ARG A 127 24.68 -5.49 -6.84
N GLY A 128 24.14 -5.25 -5.63
CA GLY A 128 24.96 -5.03 -4.47
C GLY A 128 25.47 -6.30 -3.80
N GLY A 129 24.89 -7.40 -4.23
CA GLY A 129 25.19 -8.71 -3.68
C GLY A 129 26.57 -9.17 -3.97
#